data_60a97a4cbe6425121fd8646dbfe3a528
#
_entry.id   60a97a4cbe6425121fd8646dbfe3a528
#
_cell.length_a   1.000
_cell.length_b   1.000
_cell.length_c   1.000
_cell.angle_alpha   90.00
_cell.angle_beta   90.00
_cell.angle_gamma   90.00
#
_symmetry.space_group_name_H-M   'P 1'
#
loop_
_entity.id
_entity.type
_entity.pdbx_description
1 polymer ?
#
loop_
_entity_poly.entity_id
_entity_poly.type
_entity_poly.pdbx_seq_one_letter_code
_entity_poly.pdbx_strand_id
1 'polypeptide(L)'
;MNFKKLIIIFFVSILVVGCQTIKEKSDAIAEKENKEYGKLVGKNITDLKIKLGKPNEDFINEIGNKVLIYKTKKYGIPCDRKFEINNNDIVISFESSGCI
;
A
#
# COMPACT_ATOMS: atom_id res chain seq x y z
N MET A 1 34.31 -17.21 31.63
CA MET A 1 33.26 -16.69 30.81
C MET A 1 31.91 -17.06 31.40
N ASN A 2 31.07 -16.10 31.66
CA ASN A 2 29.86 -16.31 32.46
C ASN A 2 28.75 -16.91 31.60
N PHE A 3 28.30 -18.05 32.00
CA PHE A 3 27.17 -18.79 31.41
C PHE A 3 25.91 -17.92 31.31
N LYS A 4 25.71 -17.01 32.27
CA LYS A 4 24.59 -16.06 32.28
C LYS A 4 24.60 -15.08 31.10
N LYS A 5 25.75 -14.62 30.66
CA LYS A 5 25.86 -13.70 29.50
C LYS A 5 25.47 -14.38 28.19
N LEU A 6 25.85 -15.64 28.02
CA LEU A 6 25.49 -16.44 26.85
C LEU A 6 23.98 -16.67 26.75
N ILE A 7 23.31 -16.94 27.86
CA ILE A 7 21.88 -17.16 27.94
C ILE A 7 21.11 -15.86 27.60
N ILE A 8 21.57 -14.71 28.10
CA ILE A 8 20.94 -13.41 27.83
C ILE A 8 21.06 -13.03 26.35
N ILE A 9 22.22 -13.24 25.74
CA ILE A 9 22.43 -12.96 24.31
C ILE A 9 21.55 -13.86 23.44
N PHE A 10 21.40 -15.13 23.81
CA PHE A 10 20.55 -16.08 23.11
C PHE A 10 19.07 -15.69 23.20
N PHE A 11 18.63 -15.23 24.37
CA PHE A 11 17.25 -14.80 24.60
C PHE A 11 16.90 -13.54 23.80
N VAL A 12 17.79 -12.57 23.74
CA VAL A 12 17.61 -11.34 22.97
C VAL A 12 17.54 -11.64 21.46
N SER A 13 18.35 -12.57 20.96
CA SER A 13 18.33 -13.00 19.57
C SER A 13 17.00 -13.60 19.16
N ILE A 14 16.39 -14.41 19.99
CA ILE A 14 15.08 -15.03 19.73
C ILE A 14 13.97 -13.97 19.63
N LEU A 15 13.97 -12.98 20.50
CA LEU A 15 12.98 -11.90 20.52
C LEU A 15 13.05 -11.04 19.23
N VAL A 16 14.25 -10.72 18.77
CA VAL A 16 14.45 -9.93 17.54
C VAL A 16 13.97 -10.69 16.32
N VAL A 17 14.25 -11.97 16.20
CA VAL A 17 13.79 -12.83 15.10
C VAL A 17 12.27 -12.94 15.07
N GLY A 18 11.61 -13.08 16.21
CA GLY A 18 10.16 -13.12 16.32
C GLY A 18 9.48 -11.85 15.81
N CYS A 19 10.01 -10.69 16.17
CA CYS A 19 9.47 -9.40 15.71
C CYS A 19 9.65 -9.21 14.21
N GLN A 20 10.77 -9.61 13.64
CA GLN A 20 11.03 -9.52 12.20
C GLN A 20 10.08 -10.39 11.39
N THR A 21 9.75 -11.60 11.84
CA THR A 21 8.87 -12.51 11.13
C THR A 21 7.46 -11.94 10.98
N ILE A 22 6.91 -11.31 12.02
CA ILE A 22 5.59 -10.69 11.98
C ILE A 22 5.59 -9.50 11.01
N LYS A 23 6.63 -8.68 11.05
CA LYS A 23 6.77 -7.52 10.18
C LYS A 23 6.89 -7.91 8.70
N GLU A 24 7.64 -8.95 8.39
CA GLU A 24 7.80 -9.46 7.03
C GLU A 24 6.48 -9.93 6.40
N LYS A 25 5.62 -10.62 7.14
CA LYS A 25 4.31 -11.07 6.67
C LYS A 25 3.39 -9.89 6.35
N SER A 26 3.38 -8.87 7.19
CA SER A 26 2.59 -7.66 7.00
C SER A 26 3.05 -6.88 5.77
N ASP A 27 4.35 -6.70 5.61
CA ASP A 27 4.96 -6.00 4.48
C ASP A 27 4.73 -6.75 3.15
N ALA A 28 4.79 -8.09 3.16
CA ALA A 28 4.58 -8.91 1.97
C ALA A 28 3.14 -8.77 1.43
N ILE A 29 2.13 -8.71 2.29
CA ILE A 29 0.74 -8.51 1.90
C ILE A 29 0.54 -7.12 1.31
N ALA A 30 1.09 -6.08 1.94
CA ALA A 30 1.01 -4.71 1.46
C ALA A 30 1.72 -4.53 0.11
N GLU A 31 2.88 -5.13 -0.07
CA GLU A 31 3.62 -5.10 -1.34
C GLU A 31 2.84 -5.77 -2.47
N LYS A 32 2.19 -6.90 -2.21
CA LYS A 32 1.40 -7.62 -3.21
C LYS A 32 0.23 -6.77 -3.70
N GLU A 33 -0.50 -6.13 -2.81
CA GLU A 33 -1.60 -5.24 -3.15
C GLU A 33 -1.12 -4.02 -3.92
N ASN A 34 -0.05 -3.35 -3.45
CA ASN A 34 0.53 -2.19 -4.12
C ASN A 34 1.06 -2.51 -5.50
N LYS A 35 1.66 -3.69 -5.68
CA LYS A 35 2.14 -4.14 -6.98
C LYS A 35 1.00 -4.35 -7.96
N GLU A 36 -0.12 -4.89 -7.53
CA GLU A 36 -1.30 -5.11 -8.35
C GLU A 36 -1.94 -3.80 -8.80
N TYR A 37 -2.11 -2.85 -7.89
CA TYR A 37 -2.62 -1.52 -8.22
C TYR A 37 -1.61 -0.68 -8.99
N GLY A 38 -0.32 -0.82 -8.71
CA GLY A 38 0.75 -0.14 -9.44
C GLY A 38 0.83 -0.49 -10.91
N LYS A 39 0.33 -1.65 -11.33
CA LYS A 39 0.24 -2.04 -12.73
C LYS A 39 -0.73 -1.16 -13.53
N LEU A 40 -1.62 -0.45 -12.87
CA LEU A 40 -2.56 0.46 -13.50
C LEU A 40 -1.89 1.79 -13.90
N VAL A 41 -0.73 2.10 -13.35
CA VAL A 41 0.04 3.27 -13.77
C VAL A 41 0.51 3.08 -15.21
N GLY A 42 0.26 4.07 -16.05
CA GLY A 42 0.50 3.99 -17.50
C GLY A 42 -0.71 3.50 -18.31
N LYS A 43 -1.78 3.06 -17.63
CA LYS A 43 -3.02 2.63 -18.28
C LYS A 43 -3.98 3.80 -18.43
N ASN A 44 -4.99 3.61 -19.28
CA ASN A 44 -6.04 4.60 -19.48
C ASN A 44 -7.02 4.60 -18.29
N ILE A 45 -7.66 5.74 -18.04
CA ILE A 45 -8.69 5.88 -17.01
C ILE A 45 -9.83 4.85 -17.17
N THR A 46 -10.14 4.47 -18.39
CA THR A 46 -11.17 3.47 -18.69
C THR A 46 -10.79 2.11 -18.12
N ASP A 47 -9.54 1.70 -18.28
CA ASP A 47 -9.02 0.44 -17.72
C ASP A 47 -9.07 0.43 -16.19
N LEU A 48 -8.76 1.56 -15.57
CA LEU A 48 -8.87 1.74 -14.12
C LEU A 48 -10.31 1.55 -13.64
N LYS A 49 -11.25 2.19 -14.31
CA LYS A 49 -12.68 2.11 -13.94
C LYS A 49 -13.28 0.74 -14.21
N ILE A 50 -12.82 0.03 -15.24
CA ILE A 50 -13.24 -1.35 -15.50
C ILE A 50 -12.79 -2.26 -14.36
N LYS A 51 -11.57 -2.08 -13.87
CA LYS A 51 -11.02 -2.93 -12.81
C LYS A 51 -11.55 -2.58 -11.41
N LEU A 52 -11.66 -1.30 -11.09
CA LEU A 52 -12.01 -0.84 -9.73
C LEU A 52 -13.43 -0.27 -9.61
N GLY A 53 -14.08 -0.03 -10.73
CA GLY A 53 -15.42 0.57 -10.73
C GLY A 53 -15.39 2.08 -10.56
N LYS A 54 -16.50 2.64 -10.06
CA LYS A 54 -16.64 4.08 -9.84
C LYS A 54 -15.87 4.50 -8.60
N PRO A 55 -15.07 5.60 -8.65
CA PRO A 55 -14.37 6.09 -7.47
C PRO A 55 -15.34 6.64 -6.42
N ASN A 56 -14.93 6.60 -5.15
CA ASN A 56 -15.69 7.19 -4.05
C ASN A 56 -15.65 8.70 -4.10
N GLU A 57 -14.50 9.27 -4.49
CA GLU A 57 -14.31 10.70 -4.66
C GLU A 57 -13.47 10.97 -5.89
N ASP A 58 -13.71 12.11 -6.54
CA ASP A 58 -12.88 12.62 -7.60
C ASP A 58 -12.74 14.14 -7.47
N PHE A 59 -11.58 14.66 -7.83
CA PHE A 59 -11.34 16.10 -7.85
C PHE A 59 -10.22 16.45 -8.83
N ILE A 60 -10.09 17.74 -9.14
CA ILE A 60 -8.99 18.26 -9.96
C ILE A 60 -7.97 18.89 -9.00
N ASN A 61 -6.70 18.48 -9.11
CA ASN A 61 -5.65 19.02 -8.28
C ASN A 61 -5.13 20.37 -8.78
N GLU A 62 -4.15 20.94 -8.08
CA GLU A 62 -3.61 22.29 -8.37
C GLU A 62 -2.97 22.38 -9.76
N ILE A 63 -2.44 21.28 -10.30
CA ILE A 63 -1.81 21.25 -11.62
C ILE A 63 -2.79 20.89 -12.73
N GLY A 64 -4.07 20.72 -12.43
CA GLY A 64 -5.12 20.44 -13.40
C GLY A 64 -5.33 18.98 -13.75
N ASN A 65 -4.71 18.06 -13.02
CA ASN A 65 -4.92 16.62 -13.22
C ASN A 65 -6.10 16.11 -12.39
N LYS A 66 -6.77 15.08 -12.90
CA LYS A 66 -7.82 14.40 -12.13
C LYS A 66 -7.20 13.51 -11.07
N VAL A 67 -7.82 13.49 -9.89
CA VAL A 67 -7.46 12.56 -8.82
C VAL A 67 -8.69 11.74 -8.48
N LEU A 68 -8.57 10.42 -8.58
CA LEU A 68 -9.63 9.48 -8.22
C LEU A 68 -9.26 8.81 -6.90
N ILE A 69 -10.20 8.79 -5.96
CA ILE A 69 -10.00 8.19 -4.64
C ILE A 69 -10.94 7.00 -4.48
N TYR A 70 -10.35 5.83 -4.24
CA TYR A 70 -11.06 4.60 -3.93
C TYR A 70 -10.86 4.28 -2.45
N LYS A 71 -11.97 4.23 -1.71
CA LYS A 71 -11.96 3.94 -0.28
C LYS A 71 -12.38 2.51 -0.03
N THR A 72 -11.57 1.78 0.71
CA THR A 72 -11.89 0.42 1.14
C THR A 72 -11.65 0.29 2.64
N LYS A 73 -12.23 -0.74 3.26
CA LYS A 73 -11.97 -1.09 4.65
C LYS A 73 -11.51 -2.52 4.72
N LYS A 74 -10.46 -2.74 5.50
CA LYS A 74 -9.95 -4.07 5.79
C LYS A 74 -9.81 -4.19 7.30
N TYR A 75 -10.50 -5.14 7.89
CA TYR A 75 -10.56 -5.31 9.36
C TYR A 75 -10.99 -4.04 10.11
N GLY A 76 -11.92 -3.27 9.52
CA GLY A 76 -12.39 -2.01 10.10
C GLY A 76 -11.44 -0.83 9.92
N ILE A 77 -10.28 -1.02 9.30
CA ILE A 77 -9.28 0.02 9.07
C ILE A 77 -9.48 0.60 7.67
N PRO A 78 -9.72 1.92 7.54
CA PRO A 78 -9.90 2.53 6.24
C PRO A 78 -8.60 2.57 5.44
N CYS A 79 -8.73 2.33 4.14
CA CYS A 79 -7.62 2.39 3.20
C CYS A 79 -8.04 3.24 2.02
N ASP A 80 -7.30 4.33 1.77
CA ASP A 80 -7.52 5.22 0.64
C ASP A 80 -6.48 4.96 -0.43
N ARG A 81 -6.93 4.74 -1.66
CA ARG A 81 -6.08 4.60 -2.84
C ARG A 81 -6.35 5.73 -3.79
N LYS A 82 -5.32 6.52 -4.07
CA LYS A 82 -5.40 7.70 -4.95
C LYS A 82 -4.70 7.42 -6.26
N PHE A 83 -5.38 7.73 -7.35
CA PHE A 83 -4.82 7.64 -8.69
C PHE A 83 -4.85 9.03 -9.33
N GLU A 84 -3.70 9.52 -9.75
CA GLU A 84 -3.61 10.77 -10.49
C GLU A 84 -3.62 10.49 -11.98
N ILE A 85 -4.41 11.26 -12.72
CA ILE A 85 -4.68 11.05 -14.15
C ILE A 85 -4.39 12.36 -14.89
N ASN A 86 -3.55 12.27 -15.92
CA ASN A 86 -3.17 13.44 -16.71
C ASN A 86 -4.27 13.86 -17.71
N ASN A 87 -4.02 14.93 -18.46
CA ASN A 87 -4.96 15.45 -19.44
C ASN A 87 -5.22 14.51 -20.61
N ASN A 88 -4.39 13.50 -20.81
CA ASN A 88 -4.57 12.46 -21.83
C ASN A 88 -5.31 11.23 -21.31
N ASP A 89 -5.92 11.32 -20.11
CA ASP A 89 -6.64 10.25 -19.44
C ASP A 89 -5.76 9.03 -19.10
N ILE A 90 -4.48 9.25 -18.85
CA ILE A 90 -3.53 8.21 -18.47
C ILE A 90 -3.22 8.31 -16.97
N VAL A 91 -3.24 7.16 -16.29
CA VAL A 91 -2.85 7.08 -14.89
C VAL A 91 -1.35 7.29 -14.77
N ILE A 92 -0.93 8.36 -14.10
CA ILE A 92 0.48 8.74 -13.98
C ILE A 92 1.07 8.44 -12.61
N SER A 93 0.23 8.28 -11.59
CA SER A 93 0.73 7.93 -10.25
C SER A 93 -0.34 7.20 -9.44
N PHE A 94 0.14 6.46 -8.45
CA PHE A 94 -0.68 5.72 -7.51
C PHE A 94 -0.10 5.91 -6.11
N GLU A 95 -0.97 6.19 -5.14
CA GLU A 95 -0.61 6.35 -3.75
C GLU A 95 -1.64 5.67 -2.87
N SER A 96 -1.21 4.95 -1.85
CA SER A 96 -2.10 4.34 -0.86
C SER A 96 -1.82 4.90 0.53
N SER A 97 -2.89 5.06 1.31
CA SER A 97 -2.83 5.63 2.66
C SER A 97 -3.71 4.81 3.59
N GLY A 98 -3.17 4.45 4.75
CA GLY A 98 -3.90 3.65 5.73
C GLY A 98 -4.03 2.17 5.39
N CYS A 99 -3.47 1.70 4.28
CA CYS A 99 -3.54 0.30 3.86
C CYS A 99 -2.55 -0.57 4.64
N ILE A 100 -3.05 -1.69 5.14
CA ILE A 100 -2.26 -2.66 5.90
C ILE A 100 -1.88 -3.83 5.00
#